data_4e5edc038ecfb2e46b34862d0e474de4
#
_entry.id   4e5edc038ecfb2e46b34862d0e474de4
#
_cell.length_a   1.000
_cell.length_b   1.000
_cell.length_c   1.000
_cell.angle_alpha   90.00
_cell.angle_beta   90.00
_cell.angle_gamma   90.00
#
_symmetry.space_group_name_H-M   'P 1'
#
loop_
_entity.id
_entity.type
_entity.pdbx_description
1 polymer ?
#
loop_
_entity_poly.entity_id
_entity_poly.type
_entity_poly.pdbx_seq_one_letter_code
_entity_poly.pdbx_strand_id
1 'polypeptide(L)'
;TAVFTNLTRDHLDYHGTMENYLRAKEILFRWPSVGTAVINQSGEPAQQIMQAAEGAGKDILTVSARSDQSAALTAENIRHTREGLEFEVRFKGNSFPVAAHFLGLFNVENFLCAVGAMISVGFEIETVLKEAVKLMPPAGRMQIVREDRGPIFAVDYSHTPDAVTQAINALEGLAK
;
A
#
# COMPACT_ATOMS: atom_id res chain seq x y z
N THR A 1 12.12 -11.33 -1.81
CA THR A 1 11.66 -9.97 -1.49
C THR A 1 10.86 -9.98 -0.21
N ALA A 2 11.05 -8.98 0.66
CA ALA A 2 10.20 -8.69 1.81
C ALA A 2 9.45 -7.37 1.57
N VAL A 3 8.21 -7.26 2.04
CA VAL A 3 7.38 -6.06 1.84
C VAL A 3 6.91 -5.53 3.19
N PHE A 4 7.13 -4.25 3.45
CA PHE A 4 6.58 -3.53 4.59
C PHE A 4 5.47 -2.59 4.10
N THR A 5 4.24 -2.87 4.48
CA THR A 5 3.08 -2.05 4.11
C THR A 5 2.82 -0.96 5.13
N ASN A 6 2.67 -1.33 6.39
CA ASN A 6 2.44 -0.41 7.51
C ASN A 6 2.65 -1.11 8.87
N LEU A 7 2.57 -0.30 9.94
CA LEU A 7 2.44 -0.76 11.31
C LEU A 7 1.48 0.18 12.05
N THR A 8 0.29 -0.30 12.36
CA THR A 8 -0.73 0.38 13.17
C THR A 8 -1.02 -0.42 14.43
N ARG A 9 -1.72 0.19 15.40
CA ARG A 9 -2.03 -0.46 16.66
C ARG A 9 -2.97 -1.64 16.44
N ASP A 10 -2.42 -2.85 16.54
CA ASP A 10 -3.12 -4.12 16.48
C ASP A 10 -2.26 -5.20 17.18
N HIS A 11 -2.84 -6.36 17.49
CA HIS A 11 -2.12 -7.52 18.04
C HIS A 11 -1.31 -7.26 19.32
N LEU A 12 -1.66 -6.23 20.12
CA LEU A 12 -0.95 -5.90 21.35
C LEU A 12 -1.23 -6.91 22.48
N ASP A 13 -2.29 -7.68 22.40
CA ASP A 13 -2.54 -8.87 23.22
C ASP A 13 -1.41 -9.90 23.10
N TYR A 14 -0.81 -10.03 21.93
CA TYR A 14 0.33 -10.92 21.67
C TYR A 14 1.69 -10.23 21.86
N HIS A 15 1.88 -9.05 21.28
CA HIS A 15 3.19 -8.37 21.29
C HIS A 15 3.44 -7.54 22.55
N GLY A 16 2.43 -7.19 23.31
CA GLY A 16 2.49 -6.35 24.51
C GLY A 16 2.68 -4.87 24.19
N THR A 17 3.67 -4.49 23.37
CA THR A 17 3.95 -3.10 22.98
C THR A 17 4.15 -2.94 21.47
N MET A 18 4.02 -1.70 20.98
CA MET A 18 4.28 -1.37 19.58
C MET A 18 5.75 -1.58 19.19
N GLU A 19 6.67 -1.34 20.13
CA GLU A 19 8.09 -1.60 19.90
C GLU A 19 8.37 -3.08 19.68
N ASN A 20 7.78 -3.96 20.50
CA ASN A 20 7.92 -5.40 20.32
C ASN A 20 7.30 -5.87 19.01
N TYR A 21 6.17 -5.29 18.63
CA TYR A 21 5.52 -5.59 17.36
C TYR A 21 6.41 -5.17 16.18
N LEU A 22 6.99 -3.97 16.22
CA LEU A 22 7.93 -3.51 15.20
C LEU A 22 9.20 -4.40 15.14
N ARG A 23 9.81 -4.75 16.28
CA ARG A 23 10.95 -5.67 16.33
C ARG A 23 10.62 -7.04 15.71
N ALA A 24 9.41 -7.55 15.95
CA ALA A 24 8.99 -8.79 15.32
C ALA A 24 8.90 -8.69 13.78
N LYS A 25 8.45 -7.53 13.24
CA LYS A 25 8.46 -7.29 11.80
C LYS A 25 9.89 -7.13 11.24
N GLU A 26 10.80 -6.48 11.96
CA GLU A 26 12.21 -6.31 11.54
C GLU A 26 12.92 -7.63 11.25
N ILE A 27 12.56 -8.72 11.94
CA ILE A 27 13.17 -10.03 11.75
C ILE A 27 13.13 -10.45 10.27
N LEU A 28 11.99 -10.22 9.59
CA LEU A 28 11.84 -10.56 8.18
C LEU A 28 12.85 -9.82 7.30
N PHE A 29 13.11 -8.53 7.60
CA PHE A 29 14.00 -7.68 6.79
C PHE A 29 15.48 -7.96 7.04
N ARG A 30 15.81 -8.64 8.13
CA ARG A 30 17.16 -9.14 8.43
C ARG A 30 17.38 -10.58 7.92
N TRP A 31 16.34 -11.24 7.38
CA TRP A 31 16.42 -12.65 6.99
C TRP A 31 17.45 -12.86 5.87
N PRO A 32 18.37 -13.87 5.98
CA PRO A 32 19.46 -14.03 5.01
C PRO A 32 19.01 -14.20 3.55
N SER A 33 17.89 -14.90 3.31
CA SER A 33 17.38 -15.17 1.96
C SER A 33 16.60 -13.99 1.35
N VAL A 34 16.35 -12.91 2.08
CA VAL A 34 15.75 -11.69 1.53
C VAL A 34 16.84 -10.89 0.83
N GLY A 35 16.71 -10.66 -0.47
CA GLY A 35 17.58 -9.78 -1.25
C GLY A 35 17.10 -8.33 -1.22
N THR A 36 15.80 -8.12 -1.48
CA THR A 36 15.20 -6.78 -1.60
C THR A 36 14.12 -6.55 -0.55
N ALA A 37 14.11 -5.36 0.04
CA ALA A 37 13.06 -4.85 0.91
C ALA A 37 12.25 -3.77 0.16
N VAL A 38 10.95 -4.01 -0.05
CA VAL A 38 10.00 -3.00 -0.54
C VAL A 38 9.34 -2.36 0.66
N ILE A 39 9.47 -1.04 0.81
CA ILE A 39 9.08 -0.33 2.04
C ILE A 39 8.16 0.83 1.72
N ASN A 40 6.90 0.76 2.19
CA ASN A 40 6.02 1.90 2.22
C ASN A 40 6.50 2.89 3.29
N GLN A 41 6.84 4.11 2.84
CA GLN A 41 7.39 5.15 3.71
C GLN A 41 6.34 5.83 4.61
N SER A 42 5.09 5.43 4.55
CA SER A 42 4.02 6.00 5.38
C SER A 42 4.25 5.71 6.87
N GLY A 43 4.59 6.75 7.64
CA GLY A 43 4.75 6.70 9.10
C GLY A 43 6.16 6.38 9.62
N GLU A 44 6.40 6.72 10.88
CA GLU A 44 7.69 6.57 11.57
C GLU A 44 8.27 5.14 11.54
N PRO A 45 7.48 4.05 11.68
CA PRO A 45 8.01 2.69 11.68
C PRO A 45 8.78 2.32 10.42
N ALA A 46 8.49 2.96 9.28
CA ALA A 46 9.18 2.70 8.02
C ALA A 46 10.69 2.98 8.09
N GLN A 47 11.10 4.02 8.81
CA GLN A 47 12.52 4.36 8.96
C GLN A 47 13.30 3.28 9.72
N GLN A 48 12.71 2.69 10.75
CA GLN A 48 13.36 1.62 11.51
C GLN A 48 13.46 0.33 10.67
N ILE A 49 12.44 0.02 9.89
CA ILE A 49 12.49 -1.11 8.94
C ILE A 49 13.56 -0.88 7.87
N MET A 50 13.67 0.34 7.32
CA MET A 50 14.74 0.70 6.37
C MET A 50 16.12 0.49 6.98
N GLN A 51 16.38 1.03 8.19
CA GLN A 51 17.64 0.84 8.89
C GLN A 51 17.96 -0.63 9.16
N ALA A 52 16.94 -1.44 9.51
CA ALA A 52 17.10 -2.88 9.71
C ALA A 52 17.49 -3.60 8.41
N ALA A 53 16.89 -3.23 7.29
CA ALA A 53 17.20 -3.79 5.96
C ALA A 53 18.58 -3.34 5.46
N GLU A 54 18.92 -2.05 5.57
CA GLU A 54 20.24 -1.49 5.23
C GLU A 54 21.34 -2.15 6.02
N GLY A 55 21.18 -2.24 7.35
CA GLY A 55 22.15 -2.90 8.24
C GLY A 55 22.34 -4.40 7.95
N ALA A 56 21.38 -5.03 7.25
CA ALA A 56 21.47 -6.40 6.78
C ALA A 56 21.91 -6.52 5.30
N GLY A 57 22.32 -5.41 4.66
CA GLY A 57 22.82 -5.38 3.28
C GLY A 57 21.76 -5.69 2.23
N LYS A 58 20.49 -5.30 2.46
CA LYS A 58 19.40 -5.52 1.50
C LYS A 58 19.30 -4.35 0.52
N ASP A 59 18.93 -4.65 -0.72
CA ASP A 59 18.48 -3.62 -1.66
C ASP A 59 17.15 -3.05 -1.16
N ILE A 60 16.97 -1.72 -1.27
CA ILE A 60 15.75 -1.05 -0.81
C ILE A 60 15.03 -0.42 -1.98
N LEU A 61 13.74 -0.73 -2.10
CA LEU A 61 12.81 -0.07 -2.98
C LEU A 61 11.73 0.62 -2.13
N THR A 62 11.78 1.93 -2.04
CA THR A 62 10.78 2.71 -1.30
C THR A 62 9.56 3.00 -2.13
N VAL A 63 8.37 2.96 -1.51
CA VAL A 63 7.11 3.33 -2.13
C VAL A 63 6.37 4.38 -1.31
N SER A 64 5.63 5.28 -1.98
CA SER A 64 4.76 6.25 -1.32
C SER A 64 3.63 6.71 -2.25
N ALA A 65 2.43 6.85 -1.70
CA ALA A 65 1.30 7.52 -2.35
C ALA A 65 1.10 8.95 -1.80
N ARG A 66 2.04 9.48 -1.01
CA ARG A 66 1.99 10.83 -0.42
C ARG A 66 2.96 11.75 -1.17
N SER A 67 2.45 12.89 -1.61
CA SER A 67 3.19 13.87 -2.41
C SER A 67 4.35 14.56 -1.67
N ASP A 68 4.35 14.50 -0.34
CA ASP A 68 5.38 15.08 0.54
C ASP A 68 6.58 14.14 0.80
N GLN A 69 6.55 12.94 0.26
CA GLN A 69 7.59 11.93 0.46
C GLN A 69 8.32 11.59 -0.83
N SER A 70 9.64 11.63 -0.79
CA SER A 70 10.49 11.16 -1.87
C SER A 70 10.65 9.64 -1.77
N ALA A 71 10.10 8.91 -2.74
CA ALA A 71 10.25 7.46 -2.85
C ALA A 71 10.64 7.07 -4.28
N ALA A 72 11.20 5.86 -4.43
CA ALA A 72 11.62 5.35 -5.74
C ALA A 72 10.41 5.03 -6.65
N LEU A 73 9.30 4.63 -6.05
CA LEU A 73 8.04 4.34 -6.72
C LEU A 73 6.93 5.14 -6.04
N THR A 74 6.29 6.06 -6.75
CA THR A 74 5.24 6.94 -6.19
C THR A 74 3.94 6.85 -6.96
N ALA A 75 2.84 7.26 -6.32
CA ALA A 75 1.58 7.57 -6.99
C ALA A 75 1.24 9.05 -6.79
N GLU A 76 0.93 9.72 -7.89
CA GLU A 76 0.61 11.15 -7.93
C GLU A 76 -0.72 11.39 -8.66
N ASN A 77 -1.28 12.60 -8.53
CA ASN A 77 -2.52 13.00 -9.22
C ASN A 77 -3.70 12.07 -8.95
N ILE A 78 -3.81 11.54 -7.71
CA ILE A 78 -4.84 10.59 -7.31
C ILE A 78 -6.21 11.27 -7.35
N ARG A 79 -7.14 10.69 -8.11
CA ARG A 79 -8.50 11.21 -8.30
C ARG A 79 -9.52 10.10 -8.14
N HIS A 80 -10.64 10.42 -7.49
CA HIS A 80 -11.79 9.54 -7.43
C HIS A 80 -12.55 9.55 -8.77
N THR A 81 -12.96 8.36 -9.19
CA THR A 81 -13.84 8.16 -10.35
C THR A 81 -15.06 7.36 -9.92
N ARG A 82 -16.03 7.22 -10.82
CA ARG A 82 -17.19 6.37 -10.55
C ARG A 82 -16.82 4.90 -10.34
N GLU A 83 -15.71 4.44 -10.90
CA GLU A 83 -15.31 3.02 -10.90
C GLU A 83 -14.21 2.70 -9.91
N GLY A 84 -13.58 3.71 -9.29
CA GLY A 84 -12.46 3.55 -8.37
C GLY A 84 -11.57 4.76 -8.30
N LEU A 85 -10.27 4.59 -8.55
CA LEU A 85 -9.26 5.64 -8.55
C LEU A 85 -8.50 5.70 -9.86
N GLU A 86 -8.18 6.91 -10.31
CA GLU A 86 -7.19 7.18 -11.33
C GLU A 86 -6.00 7.89 -10.72
N PHE A 87 -4.79 7.50 -11.11
CA PHE A 87 -3.55 8.10 -10.65
C PHE A 87 -2.39 7.84 -11.61
N GLU A 88 -1.27 8.51 -11.40
CA GLU A 88 -0.03 8.29 -12.14
C GLU A 88 0.99 7.58 -11.25
N VAL A 89 1.49 6.44 -11.70
CA VAL A 89 2.64 5.77 -11.07
C VAL A 89 3.92 6.35 -11.65
N ARG A 90 4.83 6.82 -10.78
CA ARG A 90 6.15 7.31 -11.19
C ARG A 90 7.26 6.36 -10.77
N PHE A 91 8.12 6.02 -11.71
CA PHE A 91 9.28 5.17 -11.49
C PHE A 91 10.41 5.50 -12.45
N LYS A 92 11.64 5.71 -11.93
CA LYS A 92 12.85 6.02 -12.73
C LYS A 92 12.64 7.15 -13.74
N GLY A 93 11.92 8.20 -13.36
CA GLY A 93 11.66 9.36 -14.21
C GLY A 93 10.51 9.21 -15.22
N ASN A 94 9.94 8.02 -15.36
CA ASN A 94 8.77 7.77 -16.20
C ASN A 94 7.47 7.89 -15.40
N SER A 95 6.39 8.24 -16.09
CA SER A 95 5.03 8.33 -15.54
C SER A 95 4.10 7.39 -16.31
N PHE A 96 3.30 6.61 -15.56
CA PHE A 96 2.40 5.59 -16.10
C PHE A 96 0.98 5.83 -15.57
N PRO A 97 0.00 6.12 -16.42
CA PRO A 97 -1.39 6.27 -15.98
C PRO A 97 -1.97 4.93 -15.55
N VAL A 98 -2.69 4.94 -14.44
CA VAL A 98 -3.36 3.77 -13.85
C VAL A 98 -4.81 4.11 -13.54
N ALA A 99 -5.73 3.26 -13.98
CA ALA A 99 -7.12 3.24 -13.53
C ALA A 99 -7.35 1.95 -12.72
N ALA A 100 -7.78 2.09 -11.46
CA ALA A 100 -7.89 0.98 -10.53
C ALA A 100 -9.31 0.86 -9.95
N HIS A 101 -9.79 -0.36 -9.76
CA HIS A 101 -11.14 -0.66 -9.25
C HIS A 101 -11.21 -0.76 -7.72
N PHE A 102 -10.37 -0.03 -7.01
CA PHE A 102 -10.37 0.04 -5.56
C PHE A 102 -10.46 1.51 -5.08
N LEU A 103 -10.73 1.69 -3.79
CA LEU A 103 -10.86 2.99 -3.14
C LEU A 103 -9.87 3.12 -1.98
N GLY A 104 -9.57 4.38 -1.64
CA GLY A 104 -8.76 4.75 -0.49
C GLY A 104 -7.26 4.78 -0.78
N LEU A 105 -6.60 5.77 -0.18
CA LEU A 105 -5.17 5.99 -0.33
C LEU A 105 -4.34 4.78 0.14
N PHE A 106 -4.79 4.11 1.21
CA PHE A 106 -4.13 2.90 1.71
C PHE A 106 -4.11 1.75 0.69
N ASN A 107 -5.12 1.66 -0.19
CA ASN A 107 -5.11 0.68 -1.28
C ASN A 107 -4.16 1.09 -2.42
N VAL A 108 -3.97 2.39 -2.67
CA VAL A 108 -2.90 2.86 -3.57
C VAL A 108 -1.52 2.50 -3.00
N GLU A 109 -1.30 2.69 -1.70
CA GLU A 109 -0.07 2.27 -1.03
C GLU A 109 0.16 0.75 -1.13
N ASN A 110 -0.88 -0.06 -0.88
CA ASN A 110 -0.82 -1.52 -1.04
C ASN A 110 -0.53 -1.92 -2.51
N PHE A 111 -1.15 -1.24 -3.47
CA PHE A 111 -0.90 -1.43 -4.90
C PHE A 111 0.56 -1.14 -5.24
N LEU A 112 1.12 -0.01 -4.80
CA LEU A 112 2.54 0.31 -5.02
C LEU A 112 3.47 -0.73 -4.39
N CYS A 113 3.13 -1.23 -3.19
CA CYS A 113 3.88 -2.32 -2.55
C CYS A 113 3.89 -3.59 -3.40
N ALA A 114 2.74 -3.97 -3.97
CA ALA A 114 2.64 -5.13 -4.85
C ALA A 114 3.42 -4.92 -6.15
N VAL A 115 3.29 -3.75 -6.79
CA VAL A 115 4.08 -3.37 -7.98
C VAL A 115 5.58 -3.41 -7.68
N GLY A 116 6.00 -2.82 -6.56
CA GLY A 116 7.40 -2.83 -6.11
C GLY A 116 7.93 -4.25 -5.88
N ALA A 117 7.12 -5.14 -5.30
CA ALA A 117 7.48 -6.55 -5.12
C ALA A 117 7.72 -7.25 -6.46
N MET A 118 6.86 -7.03 -7.46
CA MET A 118 7.02 -7.62 -8.80
C MET A 118 8.26 -7.07 -9.52
N ILE A 119 8.50 -5.75 -9.45
CA ILE A 119 9.71 -5.14 -10.02
C ILE A 119 10.97 -5.71 -9.35
N SER A 120 10.94 -5.89 -8.04
CA SER A 120 12.11 -6.40 -7.29
C SER A 120 12.50 -7.84 -7.63
N VAL A 121 11.60 -8.61 -8.24
CA VAL A 121 11.89 -9.97 -8.75
C VAL A 121 12.10 -10.01 -10.26
N GLY A 122 12.25 -8.84 -10.91
CA GLY A 122 12.71 -8.72 -12.30
C GLY A 122 11.62 -8.54 -13.34
N PHE A 123 10.36 -8.27 -12.96
CA PHE A 123 9.33 -7.93 -13.93
C PHE A 123 9.43 -6.47 -14.37
N GLU A 124 9.21 -6.21 -15.66
CA GLU A 124 9.14 -4.85 -16.22
C GLU A 124 7.87 -4.14 -15.74
N ILE A 125 8.00 -2.87 -15.35
CA ILE A 125 6.90 -2.10 -14.75
C ILE A 125 5.68 -2.00 -15.67
N GLU A 126 5.87 -1.82 -16.97
CA GLU A 126 4.79 -1.74 -17.95
C GLU A 126 3.94 -3.02 -17.97
N THR A 127 4.62 -4.16 -17.91
CA THR A 127 3.94 -5.47 -17.85
C THR A 127 3.15 -5.63 -16.56
N VAL A 128 3.75 -5.25 -15.43
CA VAL A 128 3.10 -5.30 -14.11
C VAL A 128 1.87 -4.41 -14.08
N LEU A 129 1.98 -3.15 -14.51
CA LEU A 129 0.86 -2.21 -14.49
C LEU A 129 -0.27 -2.60 -15.45
N LYS A 130 0.05 -3.13 -16.63
CA LYS A 130 -0.94 -3.63 -17.58
C LYS A 130 -1.83 -4.75 -16.98
N GLU A 131 -1.25 -5.62 -16.16
CA GLU A 131 -2.01 -6.67 -15.48
C GLU A 131 -2.67 -6.18 -14.19
N ALA A 132 -2.03 -5.26 -13.48
CA ALA A 132 -2.50 -4.74 -12.21
C ALA A 132 -3.84 -3.97 -12.31
N VAL A 133 -4.13 -3.30 -13.45
CA VAL A 133 -5.42 -2.63 -13.66
C VAL A 133 -6.61 -3.58 -13.73
N LYS A 134 -6.36 -4.88 -13.89
CA LYS A 134 -7.40 -5.92 -13.88
C LYS A 134 -7.74 -6.41 -12.48
N LEU A 135 -6.97 -5.99 -11.47
CA LEU A 135 -7.16 -6.43 -10.10
C LEU A 135 -8.46 -5.85 -9.53
N MET A 136 -9.23 -6.72 -8.90
CA MET A 136 -10.41 -6.36 -8.13
C MET A 136 -10.10 -6.46 -6.64
N PRO A 137 -10.70 -5.60 -5.79
CA PRO A 137 -10.56 -5.73 -4.35
C PRO A 137 -10.99 -7.13 -3.88
N PRO A 138 -10.31 -7.73 -2.91
CA PRO A 138 -10.81 -8.95 -2.26
C PRO A 138 -12.18 -8.70 -1.62
N ALA A 139 -13.01 -9.73 -1.54
CA ALA A 139 -14.31 -9.64 -0.86
C ALA A 139 -14.14 -9.12 0.59
N GLY A 140 -14.97 -8.16 0.99
CA GLY A 140 -14.92 -7.56 2.32
C GLY A 140 -13.72 -6.62 2.57
N ARG A 141 -13.02 -6.14 1.53
CA ARG A 141 -11.96 -5.13 1.62
C ARG A 141 -12.32 -3.94 0.77
N MET A 142 -12.98 -2.93 1.35
CA MET A 142 -13.58 -1.78 0.63
C MET A 142 -14.38 -2.23 -0.59
N GLN A 143 -15.07 -3.36 -0.47
CA GLN A 143 -15.92 -3.92 -1.52
C GLN A 143 -17.14 -3.02 -1.71
N ILE A 144 -17.26 -2.43 -2.88
CA ILE A 144 -18.40 -1.57 -3.22
C ILE A 144 -19.51 -2.42 -3.82
N VAL A 145 -20.70 -2.31 -3.23
CA VAL A 145 -21.94 -2.88 -3.76
C VAL A 145 -22.84 -1.72 -4.16
N ARG A 146 -23.26 -1.70 -5.42
CA ARG A 146 -24.11 -0.64 -6.00
C ARG A 146 -25.33 -1.24 -6.66
N GLU A 147 -26.43 -0.55 -6.50
CA GLU A 147 -27.61 -0.68 -7.37
C GLU A 147 -27.66 0.51 -8.34
N ASP A 148 -28.27 0.34 -9.51
CA ASP A 148 -28.26 1.35 -10.59
C ASP A 148 -28.77 2.73 -10.14
N ARG A 149 -29.69 2.79 -9.17
CA ARG A 149 -30.28 4.02 -8.62
C ARG A 149 -30.38 4.02 -7.11
N GLY A 150 -29.69 3.11 -6.43
CA GLY A 150 -29.72 2.93 -4.99
C GLY A 150 -28.53 3.56 -4.28
N PRO A 151 -28.47 3.40 -2.94
CA PRO A 151 -27.32 3.81 -2.15
C PRO A 151 -26.10 2.96 -2.51
N ILE A 152 -24.92 3.52 -2.24
CA ILE A 152 -23.64 2.80 -2.34
C ILE A 152 -23.37 2.16 -0.98
N PHE A 153 -23.14 0.85 -0.99
CA PHE A 153 -22.70 0.12 0.19
C PHE A 153 -21.22 -0.22 0.06
N ALA A 154 -20.45 -0.04 1.13
CA ALA A 154 -19.08 -0.48 1.22
C ALA A 154 -18.97 -1.55 2.32
N VAL A 155 -18.40 -2.70 1.99
CA VAL A 155 -18.15 -3.79 2.94
C VAL A 155 -16.64 -3.83 3.20
N ASP A 156 -16.26 -3.61 4.45
CA ASP A 156 -14.86 -3.63 4.89
C ASP A 156 -14.66 -4.38 6.20
N TYR A 157 -13.48 -4.94 6.40
CA TYR A 157 -13.11 -5.67 7.62
C TYR A 157 -12.48 -4.76 8.68
N SER A 158 -12.63 -3.46 8.58
CA SER A 158 -12.08 -2.49 9.54
C SER A 158 -12.63 -2.74 10.94
N HIS A 159 -11.75 -3.03 11.90
CA HIS A 159 -12.08 -3.36 13.28
C HIS A 159 -11.20 -2.63 14.30
N THR A 160 -10.30 -1.74 13.83
CA THR A 160 -9.54 -0.82 14.68
C THR A 160 -9.97 0.62 14.42
N PRO A 161 -9.82 1.55 15.39
CA PRO A 161 -10.19 2.96 15.18
C PRO A 161 -9.51 3.58 13.96
N ASP A 162 -8.23 3.30 13.74
CA ASP A 162 -7.48 3.79 12.59
C ASP A 162 -8.06 3.24 11.27
N ALA A 163 -8.27 1.93 11.19
CA ALA A 163 -8.84 1.29 10.00
C ALA A 163 -10.24 1.82 9.65
N VAL A 164 -11.10 2.04 10.65
CA VAL A 164 -12.43 2.63 10.44
C VAL A 164 -12.32 4.06 9.92
N THR A 165 -11.40 4.86 10.48
CA THR A 165 -11.15 6.22 10.00
C THR A 165 -10.70 6.24 8.55
N GLN A 166 -9.76 5.37 8.18
CA GLN A 166 -9.29 5.24 6.79
C GLN A 166 -10.41 4.82 5.83
N ALA A 167 -11.26 3.90 6.25
CA ALA A 167 -12.41 3.45 5.45
C ALA A 167 -13.42 4.60 5.22
N ILE A 168 -13.74 5.39 6.26
CA ILE A 168 -14.63 6.55 6.14
C ILE A 168 -14.03 7.59 5.19
N ASN A 169 -12.76 7.96 5.37
CA ASN A 169 -12.07 8.93 4.51
C ASN A 169 -12.04 8.48 3.04
N ALA A 170 -11.90 7.17 2.79
CA ALA A 170 -11.95 6.63 1.43
C ALA A 170 -13.33 6.78 0.77
N LEU A 171 -14.41 6.78 1.56
CA LEU A 171 -15.78 6.93 1.05
C LEU A 171 -16.19 8.40 0.87
N GLU A 172 -15.60 9.34 1.62
CA GLU A 172 -15.89 10.77 1.46
C GLU A 172 -15.62 11.27 0.04
N GLY A 173 -14.63 10.69 -0.65
CA GLY A 173 -14.32 11.00 -2.04
C GLY A 173 -15.40 10.59 -3.05
N LEU A 174 -16.32 9.67 -2.67
CA LEU A 174 -17.45 9.24 -3.49
C LEU A 174 -18.72 10.07 -3.26
N ALA A 175 -18.79 10.80 -2.16
CA ALA A 175 -19.98 11.56 -1.77
C ALA A 175 -20.07 12.94 -2.47
N LYS A 176 -19.11 13.26 -3.31
CA LYS A 176 -19.03 14.49 -4.12
C LYS A 176 -19.32 14.16 -5.58
#